data_93cd49e3c4bdd9450c77b31dbc01cb5a
#
_entry.id   93cd49e3c4bdd9450c77b31dbc01cb5a
#
_cell.length_a   1.000
_cell.length_b   1.000
_cell.length_c   1.000
_cell.angle_alpha   90.00
_cell.angle_beta   90.00
_cell.angle_gamma   90.00
#
_symmetry.space_group_name_H-M   'P 1'
#
loop_
_entity.id
_entity.type
_entity.pdbx_description
1 polymer ?
#
loop_
_entity_poly.entity_id
_entity_poly.type
_entity_poly.pdbx_seq_one_letter_code
_entity_poly.pdbx_strand_id
1 'polypeptide(L)'
;QRQMCIRDSLKTMPRFWTDNGFYIEMLWLLSIGIMLDYEDDLIHGLVQLIKDREAKDYIYDTLIRYRFPDWERTTNQVLYPSPYRIAITVTELAEQDKAEAVKRLEKYLKKEWYRGHSDLSWHDDHKYGINHDGYWCFESGALVKVLGLDDSSLKGLPYYPYDMVHWNDNIK
;
A
#
# COMPACT_ATOMS: atom_id res chain seq x y z
N GLN A 1 6.87 29.71 9.84
CA GLN A 1 5.84 30.23 8.90
C GLN A 1 5.56 29.29 7.71
N ARG A 2 6.55 28.59 7.12
CA ARG A 2 6.32 27.64 6.01
C ARG A 2 5.56 26.38 6.41
N GLN A 3 5.79 25.83 7.60
CA GLN A 3 5.07 24.63 8.09
C GLN A 3 3.59 24.88 8.37
N MET A 4 3.23 26.11 8.79
CA MET A 4 1.83 26.47 9.03
C MET A 4 1.01 26.55 7.73
N CYS A 5 1.62 27.00 6.61
CA CYS A 5 0.96 27.11 5.31
C CYS A 5 0.58 25.74 4.70
N ILE A 6 1.42 24.72 4.88
CA ILE A 6 1.14 23.34 4.39
C ILE A 6 -0.01 22.72 5.20
N ARG A 7 0.01 22.90 6.52
CA ARG A 7 -1.01 22.34 7.41
C ARG A 7 -2.40 22.95 7.19
N ASP A 8 -2.47 24.26 6.91
CA ASP A 8 -3.73 24.94 6.63
C ASP A 8 -4.23 24.69 5.21
N SER A 9 -3.34 24.54 4.22
CA SER A 9 -3.70 24.17 2.85
C SER A 9 -4.32 22.77 2.79
N LEU A 10 -3.83 21.82 3.58
CA LEU A 10 -4.39 20.46 3.66
C LEU A 10 -5.77 20.42 4.31
N LYS A 11 -6.09 21.35 5.22
CA LYS A 11 -7.42 21.50 5.84
C LYS A 11 -8.45 22.14 4.91
N THR A 12 -7.99 22.92 3.93
CA THR A 12 -8.84 23.65 2.97
C THR A 12 -8.87 23.00 1.59
N MET A 13 -8.19 21.87 1.39
CA MET A 13 -8.31 21.12 0.13
C MET A 13 -9.78 20.73 -0.10
N PRO A 14 -10.33 21.06 -1.29
CA PRO A 14 -11.70 20.72 -1.60
C PRO A 14 -11.94 19.22 -1.41
N ARG A 15 -13.13 18.82 -1.02
CA ARG A 15 -13.60 17.42 -0.94
C ARG A 15 -13.59 16.68 -2.29
N PHE A 16 -12.73 17.07 -3.24
CA PHE A 16 -12.48 16.35 -4.50
C PHE A 16 -11.71 15.04 -4.30
N TRP A 17 -11.02 14.92 -3.18
CA TRP A 17 -10.47 13.66 -2.75
C TRP A 17 -11.60 12.88 -2.10
N THR A 18 -12.27 12.06 -2.87
CA THR A 18 -13.13 11.03 -2.30
C THR A 18 -12.34 10.32 -1.23
N ASP A 19 -12.95 9.94 -0.14
CA ASP A 19 -12.25 9.24 0.95
C ASP A 19 -11.43 8.05 0.40
N ASN A 20 -11.91 7.42 -0.68
CA ASN A 20 -11.24 6.35 -1.42
C ASN A 20 -9.93 6.83 -2.11
N GLY A 21 -9.92 7.99 -2.76
CA GLY A 21 -8.71 8.54 -3.40
C GLY A 21 -7.59 8.79 -2.39
N PHE A 22 -7.91 9.45 -1.27
CA PHE A 22 -6.96 9.67 -0.19
C PHE A 22 -6.43 8.34 0.37
N TYR A 23 -7.32 7.36 0.60
CA TYR A 23 -6.94 6.05 1.10
C TYR A 23 -5.90 5.38 0.20
N ILE A 24 -6.17 5.33 -1.10
CA ILE A 24 -5.28 4.66 -2.07
C ILE A 24 -3.93 5.37 -2.15
N GLU A 25 -3.91 6.71 -2.21
CA GLU A 25 -2.66 7.45 -2.26
C GLU A 25 -1.81 7.27 -1.01
N MET A 26 -2.42 7.32 0.16
CA MET A 26 -1.71 7.07 1.42
C MET A 26 -1.20 5.63 1.49
N LEU A 27 -1.98 4.66 1.01
CA LEU A 27 -1.56 3.26 0.93
C LEU A 27 -0.35 3.10 0.00
N TRP A 28 -0.37 3.74 -1.16
CA TRP A 28 0.75 3.71 -2.10
C TRP A 28 2.00 4.37 -1.53
N LEU A 29 1.87 5.59 -1.00
CA LEU A 29 3.02 6.32 -0.44
C LEU A 29 3.65 5.56 0.74
N LEU A 30 2.83 5.02 1.64
CA LEU A 30 3.31 4.23 2.76
C LEU A 30 3.98 2.93 2.27
N SER A 31 3.38 2.23 1.31
CA SER A 31 3.93 1.01 0.72
C SER A 31 5.27 1.25 0.03
N ILE A 32 5.37 2.31 -0.78
CA ILE A 32 6.61 2.72 -1.44
C ILE A 32 7.68 3.08 -0.40
N GLY A 33 7.31 3.87 0.61
CA GLY A 33 8.22 4.26 1.68
C GLY A 33 8.79 3.07 2.45
N ILE A 34 7.97 2.05 2.71
CA ILE A 34 8.40 0.80 3.34
C ILE A 34 9.31 -0.01 2.40
N MET A 35 8.95 -0.18 1.14
CA MET A 35 9.77 -0.94 0.18
C MET A 35 11.14 -0.29 -0.04
N LEU A 36 11.20 1.03 -0.18
CA LEU A 36 12.41 1.79 -0.48
C LEU A 36 13.18 2.26 0.78
N ASP A 37 12.78 1.82 1.96
CA ASP A 37 13.41 2.18 3.24
C ASP A 37 13.56 3.69 3.45
N TYR A 38 12.50 4.46 3.20
CA TYR A 38 12.48 5.90 3.44
C TYR A 38 12.84 6.23 4.90
N GLU A 39 13.44 7.40 5.11
CA GLU A 39 13.77 7.90 6.43
C GLU A 39 12.54 8.01 7.34
N ASP A 40 12.73 7.77 8.64
CA ASP A 40 11.65 7.76 9.62
C ASP A 40 10.84 9.05 9.66
N ASP A 41 11.48 10.20 9.44
CA ASP A 41 10.79 11.50 9.43
C ASP A 41 9.74 11.58 8.31
N LEU A 42 10.02 11.01 7.12
CA LEU A 42 9.05 10.96 6.02
C LEU A 42 7.89 10.04 6.37
N ILE A 43 8.17 8.85 6.91
CA ILE A 43 7.13 7.92 7.32
C ILE A 43 6.29 8.51 8.46
N HIS A 44 6.90 9.19 9.44
CA HIS A 44 6.16 9.91 10.48
C HIS A 44 5.22 10.99 9.91
N GLY A 45 5.66 11.70 8.86
CA GLY A 45 4.81 12.66 8.16
C GLY A 45 3.55 12.01 7.56
N LEU A 46 3.69 10.86 6.89
CA LEU A 46 2.56 10.09 6.35
C LEU A 46 1.65 9.57 7.48
N VAL A 47 2.23 9.03 8.55
CA VAL A 47 1.48 8.57 9.72
C VAL A 47 0.68 9.70 10.35
N GLN A 48 1.24 10.93 10.42
CA GLN A 48 0.52 12.07 10.95
C GLN A 48 -0.68 12.45 10.06
N LEU A 49 -0.54 12.39 8.73
CA LEU A 49 -1.66 12.63 7.81
C LEU A 49 -2.79 11.59 7.98
N ILE A 50 -2.43 10.33 8.17
CA ILE A 50 -3.39 9.24 8.44
C ILE A 50 -4.13 9.50 9.76
N LYS A 51 -3.41 9.92 10.81
CA LYS A 51 -4.00 10.31 12.12
C LYS A 51 -4.95 11.51 12.00
N ASP A 52 -4.51 12.54 11.31
CA ASP A 52 -5.30 13.78 11.15
C ASP A 52 -6.64 13.53 10.42
N ARG A 53 -6.71 12.43 9.65
CA ARG A 53 -7.92 11.97 8.96
C ARG A 53 -8.70 10.91 9.73
N GLU A 54 -8.21 10.49 10.91
CA GLU A 54 -8.80 9.43 11.72
C GLU A 54 -8.99 8.11 10.92
N ALA A 55 -8.13 7.90 9.92
CA ALA A 55 -8.20 6.75 9.02
C ALA A 55 -7.68 5.50 9.74
N LYS A 56 -8.59 4.66 10.22
CA LYS A 56 -8.28 3.38 10.87
C LYS A 56 -8.34 2.27 9.85
N ASP A 57 -7.21 1.62 9.59
CA ASP A 57 -7.13 0.57 8.57
C ASP A 57 -6.09 -0.49 8.95
N TYR A 58 -6.44 -1.75 8.72
CA TYR A 58 -5.58 -2.90 9.03
C TYR A 58 -4.25 -2.87 8.29
N ILE A 59 -4.25 -2.45 6.99
CA ILE A 59 -3.02 -2.43 6.19
C ILE A 59 -2.12 -1.30 6.67
N TYR A 60 -2.67 -0.11 6.91
CA TYR A 60 -1.91 1.00 7.48
C TYR A 60 -1.22 0.57 8.78
N ASP A 61 -1.98 0.00 9.72
CA ASP A 61 -1.44 -0.46 10.99
C ASP A 61 -0.34 -1.52 10.79
N THR A 62 -0.52 -2.43 9.85
CA THR A 62 0.46 -3.48 9.57
C THR A 62 1.76 -2.90 9.02
N LEU A 63 1.68 -1.97 8.08
CA LEU A 63 2.84 -1.30 7.48
C LEU A 63 3.54 -0.37 8.48
N ILE A 64 2.76 0.41 9.25
CA ILE A 64 3.30 1.33 10.25
C ILE A 64 4.04 0.55 11.36
N ARG A 65 3.47 -0.55 11.84
CA ARG A 65 4.08 -1.39 12.89
C ARG A 65 5.40 -2.02 12.47
N TYR A 66 5.59 -2.30 11.20
CA TYR A 66 6.87 -2.79 10.70
C TYR A 66 8.00 -1.78 10.95
N ARG A 67 7.70 -0.49 10.80
CA ARG A 67 8.68 0.58 11.01
C ARG A 67 8.72 1.06 12.47
N PHE A 68 7.57 1.11 13.11
CA PHE A 68 7.39 1.57 14.48
C PHE A 68 6.71 0.45 15.30
N PRO A 69 7.48 -0.47 15.91
CA PRO A 69 6.93 -1.63 16.61
C PRO A 69 5.97 -1.29 17.75
N ASP A 70 6.16 -0.12 18.39
CA ASP A 70 5.32 0.39 19.48
C ASP A 70 3.96 0.97 19.01
N TRP A 71 3.73 1.00 17.69
CA TRP A 71 2.43 1.44 17.16
C TRP A 71 1.32 0.47 17.57
N GLU A 72 0.31 0.97 18.25
CA GLU A 72 -0.86 0.17 18.60
C GLU A 72 -1.78 0.00 17.39
N ARG A 73 -2.23 -1.25 17.18
CA ARG A 73 -3.22 -1.52 16.13
C ARG A 73 -4.53 -0.82 16.44
N THR A 74 -5.01 -0.02 15.51
CA THR A 74 -6.23 0.79 15.67
C THR A 74 -7.50 0.02 15.31
N THR A 75 -7.38 -1.00 14.43
CA THR A 75 -8.51 -1.81 13.95
C THR A 75 -8.06 -3.17 13.41
N ASN A 76 -9.01 -4.12 13.37
CA ASN A 76 -8.84 -5.42 12.69
C ASN A 76 -9.55 -5.46 11.32
N GLN A 77 -9.98 -4.33 10.79
CA GLN A 77 -10.71 -4.23 9.54
C GLN A 77 -9.97 -3.36 8.54
N VAL A 78 -10.22 -3.58 7.25
CA VAL A 78 -9.81 -2.68 6.18
C VAL A 78 -10.96 -1.74 5.84
N LEU A 79 -10.65 -0.48 5.53
CA LEU A 79 -11.65 0.54 5.16
C LEU A 79 -12.39 0.15 3.87
N TYR A 80 -11.67 -0.41 2.92
CA TYR A 80 -12.21 -0.86 1.63
C TYR A 80 -12.00 -2.37 1.46
N PRO A 81 -12.95 -3.21 1.89
CA PRO A 81 -12.79 -4.67 1.83
C PRO A 81 -12.57 -5.22 0.42
N SER A 82 -13.15 -4.59 -0.60
CA SER A 82 -12.85 -4.89 -2.00
C SER A 82 -11.99 -3.75 -2.55
N PRO A 83 -10.75 -4.02 -3.02
CA PRO A 83 -10.08 -5.33 -3.08
C PRO A 83 -9.22 -5.70 -1.85
N TYR A 84 -9.09 -4.86 -0.83
CA TYR A 84 -8.00 -4.87 0.14
C TYR A 84 -8.12 -5.86 1.32
N ARG A 85 -9.26 -6.57 1.47
CA ARG A 85 -9.39 -7.63 2.50
C ARG A 85 -8.33 -8.72 2.40
N ILE A 86 -7.70 -8.84 1.25
CA ILE A 86 -6.59 -9.75 0.99
C ILE A 86 -5.44 -9.60 2.00
N ALA A 87 -5.16 -8.38 2.46
CA ALA A 87 -4.08 -8.13 3.41
C ALA A 87 -4.25 -8.89 4.72
N ILE A 88 -5.48 -8.94 5.25
CA ILE A 88 -5.79 -9.73 6.45
C ILE A 88 -5.52 -11.21 6.16
N THR A 89 -6.08 -11.74 5.06
CA THR A 89 -5.93 -13.15 4.68
C THR A 89 -4.47 -13.54 4.49
N VAL A 90 -3.67 -12.71 3.83
CA VAL A 90 -2.24 -12.98 3.58
C VAL A 90 -1.45 -12.95 4.89
N THR A 91 -1.76 -12.02 5.80
CA THR A 91 -1.09 -11.94 7.10
C THR A 91 -1.40 -13.19 7.94
N GLU A 92 -2.67 -13.59 8.01
CA GLU A 92 -3.10 -14.80 8.74
C GLU A 92 -2.45 -16.07 8.15
N LEU A 93 -2.37 -16.19 6.83
CA LEU A 93 -1.69 -17.30 6.18
C LEU A 93 -0.19 -17.28 6.46
N ALA A 94 0.46 -16.12 6.44
CA ALA A 94 1.89 -16.00 6.67
C ALA A 94 2.33 -16.44 8.08
N GLU A 95 1.44 -16.34 9.07
CA GLU A 95 1.66 -16.87 10.42
C GLU A 95 1.67 -18.40 10.48
N GLN A 96 0.99 -19.05 9.53
CA GLN A 96 0.84 -20.51 9.46
C GLN A 96 1.74 -21.15 8.42
N ASP A 97 1.70 -20.62 7.20
CA ASP A 97 2.45 -21.10 6.04
C ASP A 97 2.73 -19.94 5.07
N LYS A 98 3.98 -19.48 5.05
CA LYS A 98 4.43 -18.40 4.16
C LYS A 98 4.27 -18.73 2.67
N ALA A 99 4.41 -20.00 2.29
CA ALA A 99 4.26 -20.40 0.90
C ALA A 99 2.80 -20.29 0.43
N GLU A 100 1.84 -20.62 1.30
CA GLU A 100 0.42 -20.42 1.00
C GLU A 100 0.05 -18.92 0.95
N ALA A 101 0.65 -18.09 1.81
CA ALA A 101 0.49 -16.64 1.73
C ALA A 101 0.95 -16.08 0.35
N VAL A 102 2.10 -16.54 -0.15
CA VAL A 102 2.61 -16.16 -1.49
C VAL A 102 1.66 -16.61 -2.60
N LYS A 103 1.20 -17.86 -2.58
CA LYS A 103 0.20 -18.36 -3.54
C LYS A 103 -1.09 -17.52 -3.51
N ARG A 104 -1.52 -17.09 -2.34
CA ARG A 104 -2.70 -16.23 -2.21
C ARG A 104 -2.47 -14.86 -2.83
N LEU A 105 -1.28 -14.26 -2.64
CA LEU A 105 -0.88 -13.01 -3.30
C LEU A 105 -0.80 -13.17 -4.82
N GLU A 106 -0.23 -14.26 -5.31
CA GLU A 106 -0.18 -14.57 -6.74
C GLU A 106 -1.58 -14.58 -7.37
N LYS A 107 -2.53 -15.25 -6.72
CA LYS A 107 -3.93 -15.27 -7.18
C LYS A 107 -4.54 -13.85 -7.20
N TYR A 108 -4.27 -13.06 -6.17
CA TYR A 108 -4.73 -11.68 -6.07
C TYR A 108 -4.23 -10.84 -7.23
N LEU A 109 -2.92 -10.84 -7.49
CA LEU A 109 -2.28 -10.11 -8.58
C LEU A 109 -2.86 -10.49 -9.94
N LYS A 110 -2.99 -11.80 -10.21
CA LYS A 110 -3.44 -12.30 -11.52
C LYS A 110 -4.93 -12.07 -11.80
N LYS A 111 -5.79 -12.06 -10.77
CA LYS A 111 -7.25 -12.20 -10.97
C LYS A 111 -8.10 -11.16 -10.28
N GLU A 112 -7.61 -10.54 -9.21
CA GLU A 112 -8.45 -9.76 -8.31
C GLU A 112 -8.07 -8.27 -8.28
N TRP A 113 -6.79 -7.96 -8.20
CA TRP A 113 -6.31 -6.59 -7.99
C TRP A 113 -6.82 -5.61 -9.04
N TYR A 114 -6.53 -5.85 -10.31
CA TYR A 114 -6.91 -4.93 -11.38
C TYR A 114 -8.44 -4.78 -11.49
N ARG A 115 -9.16 -5.90 -11.38
CA ARG A 115 -10.63 -5.90 -11.42
C ARG A 115 -11.24 -5.17 -10.23
N GLY A 116 -10.64 -5.29 -9.06
CA GLY A 116 -11.08 -4.64 -7.83
C GLY A 116 -10.96 -3.12 -7.83
N HIS A 117 -10.29 -2.56 -8.84
CA HIS A 117 -10.10 -1.11 -9.03
C HIS A 117 -10.87 -0.56 -10.24
N SER A 118 -11.88 -1.26 -10.72
CA SER A 118 -12.64 -0.88 -11.91
C SER A 118 -13.45 0.42 -11.79
N ASP A 119 -13.61 0.93 -10.58
CA ASP A 119 -14.28 2.19 -10.25
C ASP A 119 -13.34 3.39 -10.18
N LEU A 120 -12.02 3.16 -10.36
CA LEU A 120 -11.03 4.22 -10.31
C LEU A 120 -10.80 4.87 -11.68
N SER A 121 -10.51 6.16 -11.68
CA SER A 121 -10.35 6.96 -12.88
C SER A 121 -9.21 6.49 -13.80
N TRP A 122 -8.16 5.90 -13.24
CA TRP A 122 -7.02 5.39 -14.00
C TRP A 122 -7.25 4.00 -14.61
N HIS A 123 -8.32 3.30 -14.20
CA HIS A 123 -8.62 1.97 -14.72
C HIS A 123 -8.93 2.06 -16.22
N ASP A 124 -8.25 1.24 -17.01
CA ASP A 124 -8.41 1.20 -18.47
C ASP A 124 -7.84 2.40 -19.26
N ASP A 125 -7.16 3.38 -18.63
CA ASP A 125 -6.58 4.54 -19.31
C ASP A 125 -5.64 4.17 -20.47
N HIS A 126 -4.96 3.02 -20.37
CA HIS A 126 -4.12 2.50 -21.45
C HIS A 126 -4.91 2.22 -22.75
N LYS A 127 -6.22 2.01 -22.68
CA LYS A 127 -7.06 1.76 -23.85
C LYS A 127 -7.39 3.03 -24.63
N TYR A 128 -7.32 4.18 -23.97
CA TYR A 128 -7.70 5.47 -24.53
C TYR A 128 -6.50 6.30 -25.01
N GLY A 129 -5.28 5.86 -24.72
CA GLY A 129 -4.05 6.50 -25.22
C GLY A 129 -3.77 7.91 -24.69
N ILE A 130 -4.48 8.34 -23.63
CA ILE A 130 -4.41 9.72 -23.13
C ILE A 130 -3.34 9.86 -22.04
N ASN A 131 -3.20 8.88 -21.16
CA ASN A 131 -2.18 8.82 -20.13
C ASN A 131 -1.65 7.40 -20.00
N HIS A 132 -0.36 7.27 -19.64
CA HIS A 132 0.29 5.98 -19.36
C HIS A 132 0.68 5.94 -17.91
N ASP A 133 -0.30 5.80 -17.03
CA ASP A 133 -0.03 5.49 -15.64
C ASP A 133 0.28 3.99 -15.54
N GLY A 134 1.43 3.66 -14.96
CA GLY A 134 1.74 2.26 -14.69
C GLY A 134 0.80 1.69 -13.64
N TYR A 135 0.33 0.47 -13.86
CA TYR A 135 -0.55 -0.21 -12.89
C TYR A 135 0.30 -1.03 -11.92
N TRP A 136 0.40 -0.58 -10.67
CA TRP A 136 1.25 -1.21 -9.66
C TRP A 136 0.50 -1.48 -8.36
N CYS A 137 0.57 -2.74 -7.93
CA CYS A 137 0.06 -3.18 -6.63
C CYS A 137 1.13 -2.98 -5.56
N PHE A 138 1.37 -1.73 -5.16
CA PHE A 138 2.45 -1.39 -4.21
C PHE A 138 2.24 -2.08 -2.86
N GLU A 139 1.01 -2.20 -2.40
CA GLU A 139 0.67 -2.86 -1.14
C GLU A 139 1.09 -4.34 -1.12
N SER A 140 1.08 -5.04 -2.26
CA SER A 140 1.54 -6.43 -2.30
C SER A 140 3.05 -6.54 -2.07
N GLY A 141 3.83 -5.64 -2.66
CA GLY A 141 5.28 -5.57 -2.43
C GLY A 141 5.62 -5.22 -0.98
N ALA A 142 4.91 -4.25 -0.42
CA ALA A 142 5.08 -3.87 0.99
C ALA A 142 4.73 -5.03 1.94
N LEU A 143 3.63 -5.76 1.70
CA LEU A 143 3.26 -6.94 2.49
C LEU A 143 4.31 -8.04 2.41
N VAL A 144 4.86 -8.31 1.23
CA VAL A 144 5.97 -9.27 1.05
C VAL A 144 7.15 -8.89 1.94
N LYS A 145 7.59 -7.63 1.89
CA LYS A 145 8.71 -7.14 2.71
C LYS A 145 8.40 -7.24 4.21
N VAL A 146 7.24 -6.76 4.63
CA VAL A 146 6.83 -6.72 6.05
C VAL A 146 6.70 -8.11 6.66
N LEU A 147 6.16 -9.07 5.90
CA LEU A 147 5.94 -10.44 6.36
C LEU A 147 7.15 -11.36 6.10
N GLY A 148 8.18 -10.87 5.41
CA GLY A 148 9.38 -11.65 5.05
C GLY A 148 9.03 -12.88 4.22
N LEU A 149 8.24 -12.67 3.16
CA LEU A 149 7.83 -13.75 2.24
C LEU A 149 8.88 -13.95 1.14
N ASP A 150 9.03 -15.17 0.67
CA ASP A 150 9.82 -15.48 -0.54
C ASP A 150 8.97 -15.20 -1.78
N ASP A 151 9.24 -14.08 -2.44
CA ASP A 151 8.50 -13.61 -3.60
C ASP A 151 9.10 -14.01 -4.95
N SER A 152 10.05 -14.92 -4.96
CA SER A 152 10.73 -15.37 -6.19
C SER A 152 9.74 -15.81 -7.28
N SER A 153 8.63 -16.43 -6.90
CA SER A 153 7.56 -16.85 -7.81
C SER A 153 6.67 -15.70 -8.31
N LEU A 154 6.72 -14.53 -7.66
CA LEU A 154 5.98 -13.34 -8.06
C LEU A 154 6.73 -12.48 -9.09
N LYS A 155 8.02 -12.75 -9.30
CA LYS A 155 8.86 -12.01 -10.25
C LYS A 155 8.27 -12.08 -11.66
N GLY A 156 8.08 -10.90 -12.25
CA GLY A 156 7.52 -10.78 -13.60
C GLY A 156 6.00 -10.95 -13.70
N LEU A 157 5.29 -11.11 -12.58
CA LEU A 157 3.84 -11.07 -12.59
C LEU A 157 3.34 -9.65 -12.88
N PRO A 158 2.18 -9.53 -13.55
CA PRO A 158 1.53 -8.24 -13.74
C PRO A 158 1.33 -7.52 -12.40
N TYR A 159 1.53 -6.20 -12.41
CA TYR A 159 1.29 -5.30 -11.27
C TYR A 159 2.23 -5.46 -10.07
N TYR A 160 3.07 -6.49 -10.02
CA TYR A 160 3.95 -6.74 -8.88
C TYR A 160 5.24 -5.92 -8.96
N PRO A 161 5.55 -5.05 -7.97
CA PRO A 161 6.70 -4.15 -7.99
C PRO A 161 7.99 -4.83 -7.50
N TYR A 162 8.38 -5.96 -8.12
CA TYR A 162 9.51 -6.80 -7.70
C TYR A 162 10.80 -6.01 -7.48
N ASP A 163 11.17 -5.15 -8.43
CA ASP A 163 12.42 -4.40 -8.35
C ASP A 163 12.43 -3.36 -7.20
N MET A 164 11.25 -2.87 -6.80
CA MET A 164 11.14 -1.98 -5.63
C MET A 164 11.29 -2.75 -4.31
N VAL A 165 10.81 -3.98 -4.23
CA VAL A 165 10.99 -4.83 -3.05
C VAL A 165 12.48 -5.14 -2.86
N HIS A 166 13.22 -5.33 -3.95
CA HIS A 166 14.63 -5.75 -4.00
C HIS A 166 15.62 -4.62 -4.35
N TRP A 167 15.20 -3.37 -4.26
CA TRP A 167 16.02 -2.25 -4.71
C TRP A 167 17.38 -2.17 -4.00
N ASN A 168 17.44 -2.59 -2.73
CA ASN A 168 18.66 -2.58 -1.91
C ASN A 168 19.56 -3.81 -2.09
N ASP A 169 19.07 -4.87 -2.74
CA ASP A 169 19.82 -6.13 -2.85
C ASP A 169 21.10 -5.99 -3.69
N ASN A 170 21.13 -4.99 -4.57
CA ASN A 170 22.25 -4.71 -5.48
C ASN A 170 23.18 -3.59 -4.97
N ILE A 171 22.94 -3.03 -3.78
CA ILE A 171 23.70 -1.90 -3.25
C ILE A 171 24.73 -2.36 -2.18
N LYS A 172 24.74 -3.64 -1.83
CA LYS A 172 25.67 -4.23 -0.85
C LYS A 172 26.93 -4.77 -1.51
#